data_3fdba57dda1180bdb6aa0ee7abf34ee6
#
_entry.id   3fdba57dda1180bdb6aa0ee7abf34ee6
#
_cell.length_a   1.000
_cell.length_b   1.000
_cell.length_c   1.000
_cell.angle_alpha   90.00
_cell.angle_beta   90.00
_cell.angle_gamma   90.00
#
_symmetry.space_group_name_H-M   'P 1'
#
loop_
_entity.id
_entity.type
_entity.pdbx_description
1 polymer ?
#
loop_
_entity_poly.entity_id
_entity_poly.type
_entity_poly.pdbx_seq_one_letter_code
_entity_poly.pdbx_strand_id
1 'polypeptide(L)'
;MESPLTPHPTGTTVLPRLPGAVPVLLEFEDVQLGGYAWWRDRQAPAILLLHGWGEDASTMAPVAHQVLERGRHAVSISLRGWHGSTGVDDYGLSASLDISRVLAWIRRQPDVSGIVLVGFSMGGLMAALAAADQPAGALDGVVLVNAPAELRSFARDTAFGGARRYLEKTLQPRQWQDSSPLNHADRLSHPLLVVVGTEDTMTPPDQGRRLACAAPGSARFEVAGMGHHPTHGEWAQILEAADTQFDLGHGLATRDR
;
A
#
# COMPACT_ATOMS: atom_id res chain seq x y z
N MET A 1 28.95 3.74 -2.96
CA MET A 1 28.69 2.32 -3.23
C MET A 1 27.24 2.22 -3.67
N GLU A 2 27.00 2.11 -4.98
CA GLU A 2 25.64 1.97 -5.51
C GLU A 2 25.15 0.54 -5.24
N SER A 3 24.06 0.41 -4.49
CA SER A 3 23.36 -0.86 -4.32
C SER A 3 22.77 -1.29 -5.67
N PRO A 4 22.94 -2.53 -6.11
CA PRO A 4 22.41 -2.96 -7.40
C PRO A 4 20.89 -3.05 -7.33
N LEU A 5 20.25 -2.15 -8.07
CA LEU A 5 18.81 -2.09 -8.26
C LEU A 5 18.38 -3.10 -9.33
N THR A 6 18.48 -4.38 -9.01
CA THR A 6 17.95 -5.45 -9.87
C THR A 6 16.78 -6.11 -9.16
N PRO A 7 15.64 -6.34 -9.86
CA PRO A 7 14.61 -7.23 -9.36
C PRO A 7 15.26 -8.58 -9.06
N HIS A 8 15.09 -9.08 -7.86
CA HIS A 8 15.70 -10.36 -7.48
C HIS A 8 15.10 -11.49 -8.32
N PRO A 9 15.94 -12.39 -8.89
CA PRO A 9 15.43 -13.55 -9.60
C PRO A 9 14.75 -14.50 -8.61
N THR A 10 13.59 -14.96 -9.02
CA THR A 10 12.87 -16.17 -8.62
C THR A 10 13.62 -17.13 -7.71
N GLY A 11 13.50 -16.94 -6.43
CA GLY A 11 13.88 -17.89 -5.40
C GLY A 11 13.01 -17.63 -4.19
N THR A 12 12.40 -18.68 -3.65
CA THR A 12 11.62 -18.64 -2.41
C THR A 12 12.53 -18.16 -1.28
N THR A 13 12.66 -16.86 -1.15
CA THR A 13 13.44 -16.26 -0.06
C THR A 13 12.52 -16.25 1.16
N VAL A 14 12.89 -17.08 2.14
CA VAL A 14 12.16 -17.15 3.41
C VAL A 14 12.26 -15.81 4.10
N LEU A 15 11.15 -15.14 4.27
CA LEU A 15 11.07 -13.90 5.05
C LEU A 15 11.54 -14.14 6.49
N PRO A 16 12.23 -13.17 7.12
CA PRO A 16 12.71 -13.30 8.49
C PRO A 16 11.55 -13.48 9.48
N ARG A 17 11.80 -14.13 10.60
CA ARG A 17 10.79 -14.22 11.67
C ARG A 17 10.66 -12.86 12.36
N LEU A 18 9.41 -12.37 12.48
CA LEU A 18 9.09 -11.13 13.18
C LEU A 18 8.33 -11.41 14.48
N PRO A 19 8.59 -10.66 15.56
CA PRO A 19 7.89 -10.83 16.82
C PRO A 19 6.37 -10.67 16.68
N GLY A 20 5.62 -11.60 17.23
CA GLY A 20 4.15 -11.56 17.21
C GLY A 20 3.49 -11.76 15.85
N ALA A 21 4.27 -11.91 14.78
CA ALA A 21 3.75 -12.14 13.44
C ALA A 21 3.54 -13.62 13.16
N VAL A 22 2.46 -13.92 12.47
CA VAL A 22 2.22 -15.22 11.82
C VAL A 22 2.69 -15.09 10.37
N PRO A 23 3.62 -15.92 9.89
CA PRO A 23 4.00 -15.93 8.48
C PRO A 23 2.80 -16.27 7.59
N VAL A 24 2.68 -15.57 6.48
CA VAL A 24 1.64 -15.79 5.45
C VAL A 24 2.34 -16.21 4.17
N LEU A 25 1.80 -17.25 3.54
CA LEU A 25 2.16 -17.66 2.18
C LEU A 25 0.87 -17.99 1.44
N LEU A 26 0.56 -17.21 0.42
CA LEU A 26 -0.60 -17.41 -0.44
C LEU A 26 -0.12 -17.96 -1.77
N GLU A 27 -0.54 -19.16 -2.12
CA GLU A 27 -0.13 -19.86 -3.33
C GLU A 27 -1.22 -19.77 -4.39
N PHE A 28 -0.84 -19.30 -5.58
CA PHE A 28 -1.66 -19.23 -6.79
C PHE A 28 -0.90 -19.90 -7.92
N GLU A 29 -1.58 -20.21 -9.03
CA GLU A 29 -0.95 -20.89 -10.18
C GLU A 29 0.24 -20.13 -10.77
N ASP A 30 0.18 -18.78 -10.72
CA ASP A 30 1.13 -17.88 -11.38
C ASP A 30 2.07 -17.14 -10.40
N VAL A 31 1.78 -17.17 -9.09
CA VAL A 31 2.55 -16.45 -8.09
C VAL A 31 2.36 -17.03 -6.69
N GLN A 32 3.41 -16.95 -5.87
CA GLN A 32 3.33 -17.08 -4.42
C GLN A 32 3.53 -15.70 -3.81
N LEU A 33 2.64 -15.28 -2.92
CA LEU A 33 2.71 -14.01 -2.19
C LEU A 33 2.99 -14.29 -0.73
N GLY A 34 4.17 -13.87 -0.27
CA GLY A 34 4.61 -14.04 1.10
C GLY A 34 4.46 -12.77 1.93
N GLY A 35 4.30 -12.94 3.25
CA GLY A 35 4.15 -11.81 4.14
C GLY A 35 3.93 -12.20 5.58
N TYR A 36 3.25 -11.34 6.30
CA TYR A 36 2.97 -11.47 7.72
C TYR A 36 1.55 -11.04 8.06
N ALA A 37 1.00 -11.67 9.09
CA ALA A 37 -0.24 -11.23 9.72
C ALA A 37 -0.06 -11.12 11.24
N TRP A 38 -0.63 -10.09 11.83
CA TRP A 38 -0.74 -9.87 13.26
C TRP A 38 -2.22 -9.79 13.60
N TRP A 39 -2.70 -10.76 14.34
CA TRP A 39 -4.12 -10.88 14.68
C TRP A 39 -4.41 -10.39 16.09
N ARG A 40 -5.56 -9.77 16.25
CA ARG A 40 -6.16 -9.50 17.56
C ARG A 40 -7.09 -10.66 17.91
N ASP A 41 -7.32 -10.85 19.19
CA ASP A 41 -8.23 -11.85 19.76
C ASP A 41 -9.71 -11.39 19.84
N ARG A 42 -10.08 -10.45 18.97
CA ARG A 42 -11.41 -9.85 18.93
C ARG A 42 -11.75 -9.40 17.51
N GLN A 43 -13.04 -9.24 17.24
CA GLN A 43 -13.49 -8.66 15.98
C GLN A 43 -12.94 -7.24 15.78
N ALA A 44 -12.31 -6.99 14.66
CA ALA A 44 -11.70 -5.71 14.29
C ALA A 44 -11.50 -5.59 12.78
N PRO A 45 -11.38 -4.37 12.24
CA PRO A 45 -10.91 -4.18 10.86
C PRO A 45 -9.48 -4.69 10.68
N ALA A 46 -9.17 -5.18 9.49
CA ALA A 46 -7.82 -5.53 9.06
C ALA A 46 -7.22 -4.41 8.20
N ILE A 47 -5.98 -4.04 8.48
CA ILE A 47 -5.23 -3.08 7.70
C ILE A 47 -4.23 -3.87 6.84
N LEU A 48 -4.42 -3.84 5.51
CA LEU A 48 -3.45 -4.40 4.56
C LEU A 48 -2.41 -3.34 4.21
N LEU A 49 -1.15 -3.64 4.50
CA LEU A 49 0.01 -2.76 4.33
C LEU A 49 0.83 -3.20 3.12
N LEU A 50 1.09 -2.28 2.18
CA LEU A 50 1.89 -2.51 0.99
C LEU A 50 3.13 -1.62 1.02
N HIS A 51 4.29 -2.24 0.86
CA HIS A 51 5.63 -1.64 0.95
C HIS A 51 6.02 -0.81 -0.27
N GLY A 52 7.06 0.02 -0.13
CA GLY A 52 7.68 0.82 -1.19
C GLY A 52 8.63 0.01 -2.10
N TRP A 53 9.19 0.67 -3.09
CA TRP A 53 10.14 0.09 -4.03
C TRP A 53 11.48 -0.24 -3.34
N GLY A 54 12.03 -1.43 -3.57
CA GLY A 54 13.25 -1.90 -2.91
C GLY A 54 13.03 -2.50 -1.52
N GLU A 55 11.81 -2.60 -1.07
CA GLU A 55 11.40 -3.10 0.24
C GLU A 55 10.68 -4.47 0.13
N ASP A 56 10.22 -4.98 1.25
CA ASP A 56 9.41 -6.20 1.37
C ASP A 56 8.39 -6.08 2.52
N ALA A 57 7.60 -7.12 2.74
CA ALA A 57 6.58 -7.12 3.79
C ALA A 57 7.15 -6.84 5.20
N SER A 58 8.42 -7.15 5.47
CA SER A 58 9.01 -6.95 6.80
C SER A 58 9.23 -5.47 7.13
N THR A 59 9.41 -4.62 6.11
CA THR A 59 9.65 -3.18 6.31
C THR A 59 8.43 -2.46 6.87
N MET A 60 7.24 -3.03 6.68
CA MET A 60 5.99 -2.49 7.22
C MET A 60 5.69 -2.93 8.67
N ALA A 61 6.54 -3.77 9.28
CA ALA A 61 6.31 -4.25 10.65
C ALA A 61 6.19 -3.12 11.70
N PRO A 62 6.98 -2.04 11.67
CA PRO A 62 6.79 -0.92 12.60
C PRO A 62 5.41 -0.27 12.48
N VAL A 63 4.87 -0.17 11.26
CA VAL A 63 3.52 0.35 11.02
C VAL A 63 2.46 -0.65 11.49
N ALA A 64 2.68 -1.95 11.24
CA ALA A 64 1.80 -3.01 11.71
C ALA A 64 1.65 -3.01 13.24
N HIS A 65 2.72 -2.76 13.99
CA HIS A 65 2.66 -2.63 15.44
C HIS A 65 1.81 -1.43 15.88
N GLN A 66 1.92 -0.28 15.22
CA GLN A 66 1.05 0.87 15.49
C GLN A 66 -0.42 0.59 15.18
N VAL A 67 -0.69 -0.20 14.13
CA VAL A 67 -2.04 -0.68 13.79
C VAL A 67 -2.60 -1.56 14.92
N LEU A 68 -1.77 -2.49 15.44
CA LEU A 68 -2.16 -3.32 16.58
C LEU A 68 -2.45 -2.50 17.85
N GLU A 69 -1.65 -1.50 18.15
CA GLU A 69 -1.87 -0.60 19.30
C GLU A 69 -3.22 0.12 19.20
N ARG A 70 -3.69 0.39 17.99
CA ARG A 70 -5.03 0.91 17.70
C ARG A 70 -6.13 -0.14 17.72
N GLY A 71 -5.80 -1.38 18.10
CA GLY A 71 -6.75 -2.47 18.30
C GLY A 71 -7.27 -3.13 17.02
N ARG A 72 -6.51 -3.07 15.92
CA ARG A 72 -6.86 -3.63 14.61
C ARG A 72 -5.95 -4.79 14.25
N HIS A 73 -6.39 -5.63 13.30
CA HIS A 73 -5.53 -6.61 12.67
C HIS A 73 -4.59 -5.91 11.68
N ALA A 74 -3.37 -6.42 11.52
CA ALA A 74 -2.45 -5.95 10.50
C ALA A 74 -2.02 -7.10 9.61
N VAL A 75 -1.95 -6.86 8.31
CA VAL A 75 -1.42 -7.79 7.32
C VAL A 75 -0.43 -7.02 6.45
N SER A 76 0.75 -7.56 6.23
CA SER A 76 1.71 -7.01 5.28
C SER A 76 2.12 -8.07 4.29
N ILE A 77 2.06 -7.76 2.99
CA ILE A 77 2.39 -8.69 1.91
C ILE A 77 3.49 -8.09 1.04
N SER A 78 4.49 -8.90 0.73
CA SER A 78 5.46 -8.57 -0.30
C SER A 78 4.79 -8.60 -1.67
N LEU A 79 4.97 -7.53 -2.44
CA LEU A 79 4.43 -7.44 -3.78
C LEU A 79 5.12 -8.46 -4.71
N ARG A 80 4.45 -8.84 -5.80
CA ARG A 80 4.98 -9.73 -6.84
C ARG A 80 6.37 -9.30 -7.29
N GLY A 81 7.32 -10.23 -7.36
CA GLY A 81 8.70 -9.98 -7.77
C GLY A 81 9.61 -9.38 -6.71
N TRP A 82 9.10 -9.11 -5.50
CA TRP A 82 9.87 -8.62 -4.37
C TRP A 82 10.16 -9.72 -3.35
N HIS A 83 11.18 -9.50 -2.51
CA HIS A 83 11.63 -10.47 -1.51
C HIS A 83 10.46 -11.02 -0.68
N GLY A 84 10.35 -12.32 -0.57
CA GLY A 84 9.22 -13.02 0.08
C GLY A 84 8.12 -13.46 -0.87
N SER A 85 8.04 -12.90 -2.07
CA SER A 85 7.10 -13.30 -3.12
C SER A 85 7.82 -13.76 -4.39
N THR A 86 7.17 -14.57 -5.20
CA THR A 86 7.68 -15.02 -6.50
C THR A 86 7.18 -14.13 -7.64
N GLY A 87 7.50 -14.52 -8.86
CA GLY A 87 7.10 -13.80 -10.08
C GLY A 87 8.10 -12.70 -10.44
N VAL A 88 7.68 -11.79 -11.28
CA VAL A 88 8.45 -10.64 -11.75
C VAL A 88 7.67 -9.37 -11.44
N ASP A 89 8.35 -8.34 -10.95
CA ASP A 89 7.74 -7.02 -10.81
C ASP A 89 7.37 -6.49 -12.20
N ASP A 90 6.08 -6.41 -12.45
CA ASP A 90 5.50 -5.89 -13.68
C ASP A 90 4.99 -4.46 -13.55
N TYR A 91 5.34 -3.82 -12.45
CA TYR A 91 5.00 -2.45 -12.09
C TYR A 91 3.52 -2.11 -12.28
N GLY A 92 2.68 -2.93 -11.71
CA GLY A 92 1.25 -2.69 -11.56
C GLY A 92 0.32 -3.43 -12.49
N LEU A 93 0.80 -4.14 -13.51
CA LEU A 93 -0.08 -4.91 -14.40
C LEU A 93 -0.85 -6.00 -13.66
N SER A 94 -0.19 -6.70 -12.75
CA SER A 94 -0.81 -7.75 -11.92
C SER A 94 -1.32 -7.25 -10.57
N ALA A 95 -1.12 -5.97 -10.22
CA ALA A 95 -1.41 -5.45 -8.89
C ALA A 95 -2.87 -5.66 -8.47
N SER A 96 -3.82 -5.31 -9.35
CA SER A 96 -5.25 -5.49 -9.07
C SER A 96 -5.62 -6.94 -8.79
N LEU A 97 -5.08 -7.88 -9.56
CA LEU A 97 -5.35 -9.31 -9.38
C LEU A 97 -4.74 -9.82 -8.08
N ASP A 98 -3.46 -9.54 -7.84
CA ASP A 98 -2.75 -10.04 -6.67
C ASP A 98 -3.34 -9.48 -5.37
N ILE A 99 -3.59 -8.17 -5.33
CA ILE A 99 -4.18 -7.53 -4.16
C ILE A 99 -5.61 -8.02 -3.94
N SER A 100 -6.41 -8.22 -5.00
CA SER A 100 -7.75 -8.80 -4.88
C SER A 100 -7.73 -10.19 -4.24
N ARG A 101 -6.74 -11.03 -4.60
CA ARG A 101 -6.52 -12.36 -4.00
C ARG A 101 -6.20 -12.26 -2.50
N VAL A 102 -5.34 -11.31 -2.11
CA VAL A 102 -5.01 -11.04 -0.71
C VAL A 102 -6.24 -10.54 0.06
N LEU A 103 -6.97 -9.58 -0.50
CA LEU A 103 -8.21 -9.06 0.10
C LEU A 103 -9.25 -10.17 0.29
N ALA A 104 -9.42 -11.05 -0.70
CA ALA A 104 -10.31 -12.20 -0.59
C ALA A 104 -9.86 -13.18 0.51
N TRP A 105 -8.56 -13.37 0.69
CA TRP A 105 -8.02 -14.18 1.79
C TRP A 105 -8.27 -13.52 3.15
N ILE A 106 -8.03 -12.20 3.28
CA ILE A 106 -8.28 -11.46 4.53
C ILE A 106 -9.76 -11.53 4.92
N ARG A 107 -10.69 -11.37 3.96
CA ARG A 107 -12.14 -11.45 4.23
C ARG A 107 -12.60 -12.80 4.79
N ARG A 108 -11.84 -13.86 4.55
CA ARG A 108 -12.15 -15.20 5.08
C ARG A 108 -11.55 -15.47 6.46
N GLN A 109 -10.75 -14.55 6.99
CA GLN A 109 -10.20 -14.72 8.33
C GLN A 109 -11.29 -14.47 9.38
N PRO A 110 -11.31 -15.27 10.46
CA PRO A 110 -12.22 -15.00 11.56
C PRO A 110 -11.94 -13.62 12.16
N ASP A 111 -12.98 -13.02 12.71
CA ASP A 111 -12.91 -11.75 13.43
C ASP A 111 -12.50 -10.52 12.58
N VAL A 112 -12.40 -10.62 11.27
CA VAL A 112 -12.23 -9.47 10.38
C VAL A 112 -13.58 -8.84 10.10
N SER A 113 -13.79 -7.59 10.56
CA SER A 113 -15.04 -6.86 10.38
C SER A 113 -15.06 -5.96 9.16
N GLY A 114 -13.89 -5.63 8.60
CA GLY A 114 -13.72 -4.75 7.45
C GLY A 114 -12.27 -4.69 7.03
N ILE A 115 -11.97 -3.99 5.93
CA ILE A 115 -10.60 -3.90 5.39
C ILE A 115 -10.28 -2.47 4.98
N VAL A 116 -9.14 -1.96 5.47
CA VAL A 116 -8.50 -0.74 4.96
C VAL A 116 -7.22 -1.13 4.23
N LEU A 117 -7.03 -0.58 3.04
CA LEU A 117 -5.83 -0.77 2.23
C LEU A 117 -4.90 0.43 2.40
N VAL A 118 -3.67 0.20 2.84
CA VAL A 118 -2.65 1.24 3.04
C VAL A 118 -1.45 0.91 2.17
N GLY A 119 -1.07 1.83 1.30
CA GLY A 119 0.11 1.67 0.45
C GLY A 119 1.08 2.83 0.58
N PHE A 120 2.37 2.50 0.70
CA PHE A 120 3.46 3.46 0.73
C PHE A 120 4.18 3.49 -0.63
N SER A 121 4.43 4.69 -1.17
CA SER A 121 5.21 4.88 -2.40
C SER A 121 4.70 3.99 -3.55
N MET A 122 5.51 3.08 -4.07
CA MET A 122 5.11 2.06 -5.06
C MET A 122 3.89 1.25 -4.57
N GLY A 123 3.88 0.83 -3.30
CA GLY A 123 2.72 0.14 -2.71
C GLY A 123 1.45 0.99 -2.73
N GLY A 124 1.58 2.31 -2.63
CA GLY A 124 0.47 3.24 -2.78
C GLY A 124 -0.06 3.31 -4.21
N LEU A 125 0.82 3.29 -5.21
CA LEU A 125 0.43 3.16 -6.61
C LEU A 125 -0.33 1.86 -6.84
N MET A 126 0.20 0.72 -6.35
CA MET A 126 -0.45 -0.59 -6.46
C MET A 126 -1.80 -0.65 -5.74
N ALA A 127 -1.89 -0.03 -4.56
CA ALA A 127 -3.14 0.09 -3.80
C ALA A 127 -4.20 0.88 -4.57
N ALA A 128 -3.82 1.99 -5.22
CA ALA A 128 -4.75 2.79 -6.00
C ALA A 128 -5.28 2.03 -7.22
N LEU A 129 -4.40 1.33 -7.97
CA LEU A 129 -4.80 0.49 -9.10
C LEU A 129 -5.77 -0.62 -8.65
N ALA A 130 -5.43 -1.31 -7.56
CA ALA A 130 -6.28 -2.36 -7.02
C ALA A 130 -7.63 -1.82 -6.54
N ALA A 131 -7.66 -0.70 -5.83
CA ALA A 131 -8.89 -0.08 -5.33
C ALA A 131 -9.81 0.36 -6.46
N ALA A 132 -9.27 0.86 -7.58
CA ALA A 132 -10.04 1.23 -8.76
C ALA A 132 -10.78 0.05 -9.40
N ASP A 133 -10.32 -1.19 -9.18
CA ASP A 133 -10.92 -2.41 -9.70
C ASP A 133 -11.78 -3.16 -8.66
N GLN A 134 -11.80 -2.72 -7.39
CA GLN A 134 -12.68 -3.32 -6.38
C GLN A 134 -14.12 -2.81 -6.53
N PRO A 135 -15.12 -3.67 -6.30
CA PRO A 135 -16.51 -3.23 -6.21
C PRO A 135 -16.71 -2.15 -5.14
N ALA A 136 -17.59 -1.20 -5.39
CA ALA A 136 -17.93 -0.16 -4.41
C ALA A 136 -18.34 -0.79 -3.06
N GLY A 137 -17.82 -0.25 -1.95
CA GLY A 137 -18.05 -0.77 -0.60
C GLY A 137 -17.24 -2.02 -0.23
N ALA A 138 -16.36 -2.47 -1.10
CA ALA A 138 -15.48 -3.61 -0.79
C ALA A 138 -14.35 -3.26 0.19
N LEU A 139 -14.00 -2.00 0.31
CA LEU A 139 -13.00 -1.48 1.24
C LEU A 139 -13.63 -0.39 2.10
N ASP A 140 -13.34 -0.41 3.40
CA ASP A 140 -13.75 0.63 4.33
C ASP A 140 -12.93 1.91 4.17
N GLY A 141 -11.76 1.79 3.57
CA GLY A 141 -10.90 2.92 3.25
C GLY A 141 -9.65 2.54 2.48
N VAL A 142 -9.06 3.54 1.83
CA VAL A 142 -7.78 3.43 1.12
C VAL A 142 -6.88 4.60 1.54
N VAL A 143 -5.66 4.31 1.95
CA VAL A 143 -4.65 5.32 2.30
C VAL A 143 -3.48 5.20 1.35
N LEU A 144 -3.18 6.27 0.64
CA LEU A 144 -2.07 6.34 -0.31
C LEU A 144 -1.02 7.33 0.24
N VAL A 145 0.14 6.81 0.66
CA VAL A 145 1.19 7.60 1.29
C VAL A 145 2.32 7.83 0.31
N ASN A 146 2.58 9.09 -0.05
CA ASN A 146 3.65 9.48 -0.97
C ASN A 146 3.67 8.66 -2.27
N ALA A 147 2.49 8.38 -2.82
CA ALA A 147 2.32 7.49 -3.97
C ALA A 147 2.49 8.22 -5.31
N PRO A 148 3.21 7.62 -6.29
CA PRO A 148 3.15 8.11 -7.67
C PRO A 148 1.72 8.00 -8.22
N ALA A 149 1.24 9.05 -8.87
CA ALA A 149 -0.10 9.10 -9.44
C ALA A 149 -0.09 9.05 -10.97
N GLU A 150 0.92 9.65 -11.61
CA GLU A 150 1.08 9.66 -13.05
C GLU A 150 2.55 9.39 -13.39
N LEU A 151 2.82 8.25 -14.04
CA LEU A 151 4.17 7.71 -14.17
C LEU A 151 5.09 8.57 -15.05
N ARG A 152 4.58 9.25 -16.08
CA ARG A 152 5.41 10.10 -16.95
C ARG A 152 5.93 11.33 -16.22
N SER A 153 5.05 12.05 -15.51
CA SER A 153 5.46 13.21 -14.72
C SER A 153 6.29 12.77 -13.51
N PHE A 154 5.94 11.64 -12.86
CA PHE A 154 6.76 11.06 -11.80
C PHE A 154 8.20 10.78 -12.28
N ALA A 155 8.37 10.08 -13.41
CA ALA A 155 9.70 9.78 -13.96
C ALA A 155 10.48 11.04 -14.35
N ARG A 156 9.79 12.09 -14.82
CA ARG A 156 10.41 13.39 -15.15
C ARG A 156 10.88 14.14 -13.91
N ASP A 157 10.04 14.17 -12.85
CA ASP A 157 10.16 15.13 -11.76
C ASP A 157 10.81 14.52 -10.49
N THR A 158 10.92 13.19 -10.41
CA THR A 158 11.56 12.51 -9.28
C THR A 158 13.04 12.83 -9.16
N ALA A 159 13.50 13.14 -7.96
CA ALA A 159 14.93 13.21 -7.65
C ALA A 159 15.59 11.82 -7.62
N PHE A 160 14.81 10.74 -7.59
CA PHE A 160 15.31 9.35 -7.55
C PHE A 160 15.59 8.82 -8.96
N GLY A 161 16.77 9.13 -9.49
CA GLY A 161 17.19 8.73 -10.84
C GLY A 161 17.21 7.20 -11.08
N GLY A 162 17.27 6.39 -10.03
CA GLY A 162 17.14 4.93 -10.09
C GLY A 162 15.76 4.52 -10.56
N ALA A 163 14.70 5.06 -9.97
CA ALA A 163 13.33 4.78 -10.37
C ALA A 163 13.08 5.21 -11.82
N ARG A 164 13.53 6.40 -12.22
CA ARG A 164 13.40 6.86 -13.62
C ARG A 164 13.99 5.85 -14.60
N ARG A 165 15.26 5.48 -14.42
CA ARG A 165 15.94 4.50 -15.30
C ARG A 165 15.24 3.15 -15.33
N TYR A 166 14.74 2.71 -14.17
CA TYR A 166 13.98 1.47 -14.06
C TYR A 166 12.69 1.53 -14.89
N LEU A 167 11.89 2.56 -14.71
CA LEU A 167 10.63 2.74 -15.44
C LEU A 167 10.86 2.83 -16.95
N GLU A 168 11.82 3.65 -17.39
CA GLU A 168 12.18 3.81 -18.81
C GLU A 168 12.62 2.48 -19.46
N LYS A 169 13.29 1.61 -18.70
CA LYS A 169 13.76 0.30 -19.18
C LYS A 169 12.67 -0.77 -19.18
N THR A 170 11.74 -0.72 -18.23
CA THR A 170 10.84 -1.83 -17.90
C THR A 170 9.45 -1.64 -18.46
N LEU A 171 8.92 -0.40 -18.46
CA LEU A 171 7.53 -0.18 -18.85
C LEU A 171 7.31 -0.28 -20.36
N GLN A 172 6.25 -1.01 -20.72
CA GLN A 172 5.73 -1.03 -22.08
C GLN A 172 5.02 0.31 -22.41
N PRO A 173 4.91 0.69 -23.70
CA PRO A 173 4.34 2.01 -24.08
C PRO A 173 2.97 2.32 -23.49
N ARG A 174 2.06 1.32 -23.42
CA ARG A 174 0.73 1.50 -22.84
C ARG A 174 0.76 1.58 -21.31
N GLN A 175 1.69 0.90 -20.69
CA GLN A 175 1.79 0.79 -19.23
C GLN A 175 2.02 2.15 -18.55
N TRP A 176 2.65 3.10 -19.24
CA TRP A 176 2.76 4.47 -18.76
C TRP A 176 1.39 5.13 -18.46
N GLN A 177 0.34 4.67 -19.13
CA GLN A 177 -1.03 5.11 -18.90
C GLN A 177 -1.78 4.12 -17.99
N ASP A 178 -1.71 2.84 -18.29
CA ASP A 178 -2.48 1.80 -17.61
C ASP A 178 -2.07 1.61 -16.14
N SER A 179 -0.77 1.81 -15.82
CA SER A 179 -0.26 1.77 -14.45
C SER A 179 -0.19 3.16 -13.78
N SER A 180 -0.85 4.17 -14.32
CA SER A 180 -0.94 5.51 -13.70
C SER A 180 -2.28 5.66 -12.98
N PRO A 181 -2.33 5.66 -11.63
CA PRO A 181 -3.57 5.81 -10.85
C PRO A 181 -4.43 7.00 -11.25
N LEU A 182 -3.79 8.11 -11.66
CA LEU A 182 -4.50 9.32 -12.08
C LEU A 182 -5.44 9.08 -13.26
N ASN A 183 -5.12 8.14 -14.15
CA ASN A 183 -5.97 7.78 -15.29
C ASN A 183 -7.17 6.90 -14.91
N HIS A 184 -7.25 6.48 -13.66
CA HIS A 184 -8.31 5.66 -13.09
C HIS A 184 -8.98 6.34 -11.89
N ALA A 185 -8.69 7.63 -11.68
CA ALA A 185 -9.13 8.35 -10.50
C ALA A 185 -10.65 8.40 -10.36
N ASP A 186 -11.39 8.43 -11.46
CA ASP A 186 -12.85 8.38 -11.50
C ASP A 186 -13.45 7.06 -10.98
N ARG A 187 -12.66 5.98 -10.97
CA ARG A 187 -13.05 4.66 -10.44
C ARG A 187 -12.69 4.46 -8.97
N LEU A 188 -11.94 5.39 -8.35
CA LEU A 188 -11.63 5.34 -6.93
C LEU A 188 -12.86 5.75 -6.09
N SER A 189 -13.79 4.82 -5.96
CA SER A 189 -15.11 5.05 -5.33
C SER A 189 -15.16 4.72 -3.82
N HIS A 190 -14.07 4.24 -3.25
CA HIS A 190 -13.94 3.97 -1.83
C HIS A 190 -13.57 5.24 -1.05
N PRO A 191 -13.85 5.32 0.27
CA PRO A 191 -13.28 6.38 1.10
C PRO A 191 -11.76 6.42 0.92
N LEU A 192 -11.22 7.57 0.49
CA LEU A 192 -9.83 7.71 0.09
C LEU A 192 -9.13 8.82 0.88
N LEU A 193 -7.98 8.51 1.45
CA LEU A 193 -7.06 9.46 2.07
C LEU A 193 -5.75 9.47 1.29
N VAL A 194 -5.45 10.58 0.64
CA VAL A 194 -4.16 10.79 -0.04
C VAL A 194 -3.25 11.58 0.88
N VAL A 195 -2.15 10.97 1.29
CA VAL A 195 -1.16 11.56 2.20
C VAL A 195 0.04 12.05 1.41
N VAL A 196 0.43 13.28 1.67
CA VAL A 196 1.49 13.98 0.94
C VAL A 196 2.51 14.55 1.91
N GLY A 197 3.77 14.14 1.79
CA GLY A 197 4.90 14.77 2.44
C GLY A 197 5.30 16.05 1.70
N THR A 198 5.31 17.20 2.39
CA THR A 198 5.55 18.47 1.71
C THR A 198 6.99 18.66 1.23
N GLU A 199 7.94 17.87 1.76
CA GLU A 199 9.36 17.87 1.38
C GLU A 199 9.79 16.58 0.64
N ASP A 200 8.83 15.80 0.13
CA ASP A 200 9.13 14.60 -0.65
C ASP A 200 9.68 14.97 -2.04
N THR A 201 10.96 14.70 -2.24
CA THR A 201 11.64 14.88 -3.54
C THR A 201 11.69 13.61 -4.39
N MET A 202 11.43 12.44 -3.79
CA MET A 202 11.38 11.16 -4.51
C MET A 202 10.03 10.98 -5.21
N THR A 203 8.93 11.20 -4.49
CA THR A 203 7.60 11.32 -5.09
C THR A 203 7.11 12.75 -4.86
N PRO A 204 7.31 13.65 -5.82
CA PRO A 204 6.96 15.06 -5.63
C PRO A 204 5.52 15.26 -5.16
N PRO A 205 5.26 16.18 -4.23
CA PRO A 205 3.94 16.42 -3.61
C PRO A 205 2.81 16.62 -4.62
N ASP A 206 3.12 17.12 -5.81
CA ASP A 206 2.15 17.32 -6.90
C ASP A 206 1.48 16.00 -7.34
N GLN A 207 2.16 14.88 -7.23
CA GLN A 207 1.61 13.57 -7.57
C GLN A 207 0.34 13.28 -6.72
N GLY A 208 0.47 13.35 -5.42
CA GLY A 208 -0.65 13.12 -4.50
C GLY A 208 -1.72 14.21 -4.59
N ARG A 209 -1.31 15.48 -4.74
CA ARG A 209 -2.24 16.61 -4.89
C ARG A 209 -3.15 16.45 -6.11
N ARG A 210 -2.59 16.07 -7.25
CA ARG A 210 -3.33 15.83 -8.49
C ARG A 210 -4.30 14.66 -8.36
N LEU A 211 -3.85 13.56 -7.74
CA LEU A 211 -4.70 12.39 -7.52
C LEU A 211 -5.88 12.73 -6.60
N ALA A 212 -5.62 13.40 -5.47
CA ALA A 212 -6.66 13.84 -4.55
C ALA A 212 -7.66 14.82 -5.20
N CYS A 213 -7.20 15.66 -6.12
CA CYS A 213 -8.08 16.56 -6.86
C CYS A 213 -8.97 15.83 -7.87
N ALA A 214 -8.46 14.76 -8.47
CA ALA A 214 -9.15 14.01 -9.52
C ALA A 214 -10.08 12.90 -9.00
N ALA A 215 -9.77 12.31 -7.82
CA ALA A 215 -10.55 11.22 -7.26
C ALA A 215 -11.77 11.74 -6.49
N PRO A 216 -13.00 11.28 -6.83
CA PRO A 216 -14.22 11.75 -6.19
C PRO A 216 -14.26 11.46 -4.69
N GLY A 217 -14.59 12.45 -3.87
CA GLY A 217 -14.79 12.28 -2.43
C GLY A 217 -13.50 11.97 -1.65
N SER A 218 -12.32 12.09 -2.26
CA SER A 218 -11.05 11.90 -1.56
C SER A 218 -10.77 13.03 -0.57
N ALA A 219 -10.15 12.68 0.56
CA ALA A 219 -9.50 13.61 1.45
C ALA A 219 -8.00 13.68 1.16
N ARG A 220 -7.39 14.85 1.40
CA ARG A 220 -5.95 15.04 1.31
C ARG A 220 -5.41 15.44 2.68
N PHE A 221 -4.33 14.77 3.09
CA PHE A 221 -3.60 15.08 4.31
C PHE A 221 -2.15 15.42 3.96
N GLU A 222 -1.76 16.67 4.12
CA GLU A 222 -0.39 17.12 3.92
C GLU A 222 0.35 17.17 5.25
N VAL A 223 1.48 16.44 5.34
CA VAL A 223 2.34 16.41 6.51
C VAL A 223 3.51 17.36 6.27
N ALA A 224 3.51 18.48 7.00
CA ALA A 224 4.54 19.52 6.86
C ALA A 224 5.93 18.98 7.25
N GLY A 225 6.92 19.19 6.41
CA GLY A 225 8.30 18.74 6.63
C GLY A 225 8.55 17.26 6.38
N MET A 226 7.51 16.46 6.14
CA MET A 226 7.67 15.04 5.85
C MET A 226 8.36 14.85 4.49
N GLY A 227 9.44 14.09 4.48
CA GLY A 227 10.10 13.60 3.27
C GLY A 227 9.42 12.37 2.69
N HIS A 228 10.17 11.58 1.88
CA HIS A 228 9.61 10.40 1.24
C HIS A 228 9.22 9.31 2.23
N HIS A 229 10.12 8.96 3.17
CA HIS A 229 9.89 7.91 4.16
C HIS A 229 9.35 8.52 5.46
N PRO A 230 8.08 8.25 5.81
CA PRO A 230 7.54 8.75 7.07
C PRO A 230 8.28 8.17 8.27
N THR A 231 8.60 9.00 9.24
CA THR A 231 9.09 8.59 10.56
C THR A 231 8.01 7.84 11.34
N HIS A 232 8.38 7.22 12.46
CA HIS A 232 7.42 6.57 13.36
C HIS A 232 6.29 7.55 13.80
N GLY A 233 6.64 8.80 14.12
CA GLY A 233 5.67 9.81 14.53
C GLY A 233 4.76 10.27 13.39
N GLU A 234 5.28 10.38 12.17
CA GLU A 234 4.47 10.72 11.00
C GLU A 234 3.53 9.58 10.63
N TRP A 235 3.96 8.31 10.72
CA TRP A 235 3.06 7.17 10.58
C TRP A 235 1.92 7.19 11.60
N ALA A 236 2.20 7.58 12.86
CA ALA A 236 1.16 7.71 13.89
C ALA A 236 0.11 8.77 13.49
N GLN A 237 0.55 9.93 12.96
CA GLN A 237 -0.35 10.98 12.46
C GLN A 237 -1.17 10.52 11.25
N ILE A 238 -0.55 9.79 10.33
CA ILE A 238 -1.21 9.23 9.14
C ILE A 238 -2.32 8.25 9.54
N LEU A 239 -2.02 7.33 10.47
CA LEU A 239 -3.00 6.35 10.95
C LEU A 239 -4.14 7.03 11.72
N GLU A 240 -3.86 8.09 12.50
CA GLU A 240 -4.88 8.88 13.18
C GLU A 240 -5.79 9.63 12.19
N ALA A 241 -5.21 10.20 11.14
CA ALA A 241 -5.99 10.85 10.08
C ALA A 241 -6.88 9.83 9.35
N ALA A 242 -6.38 8.61 9.09
CA ALA A 242 -7.15 7.53 8.51
C ALA A 242 -8.30 7.07 9.43
N ASP A 243 -8.05 6.95 10.73
CA ASP A 243 -9.06 6.62 11.73
C ASP A 243 -10.21 7.60 11.73
N THR A 244 -9.87 8.89 11.66
CA THR A 244 -10.85 10.00 11.59
C THR A 244 -11.61 9.99 10.27
N GLN A 245 -10.91 9.82 9.14
CA GLN A 245 -11.50 9.88 7.81
C GLN A 245 -12.48 8.75 7.54
N PHE A 246 -12.20 7.55 8.07
CA PHE A 246 -12.99 6.34 7.78
C PHE A 246 -13.92 5.95 8.93
N ASP A 247 -14.04 6.78 9.95
CA ASP A 247 -14.84 6.51 11.17
C ASP A 247 -14.52 5.11 11.77
N LEU A 248 -13.25 4.76 11.76
CA LEU A 248 -12.78 3.47 12.26
C LEU A 248 -12.79 3.41 13.78
N GLY A 249 -13.53 4.21 14.46
CA GLY A 249 -13.72 4.39 15.89
C GLY A 249 -12.77 3.64 16.81
N HIS A 250 -12.30 4.26 17.85
CA HIS A 250 -11.61 3.55 18.94
C HIS A 250 -12.58 2.51 19.47
N GLY A 251 -12.28 1.21 19.26
CA GLY A 251 -13.13 0.11 19.69
C GLY A 251 -13.30 0.03 21.22
N LEU A 252 -13.94 1.01 21.79
CA LEU A 252 -14.39 1.15 23.16
C LEU A 252 -15.76 1.84 23.15
N ALA A 253 -16.71 1.20 22.52
CA ALA A 253 -18.11 1.37 22.90
C ALA A 253 -18.74 0.00 22.92
N THR A 254 -18.84 -0.58 24.09
CA THR A 254 -19.80 -1.62 24.42
C THR A 254 -21.13 -1.26 23.78
N ARG A 255 -21.49 -1.93 22.69
CA ARG A 255 -22.91 -2.06 22.36
C ARG A 255 -23.46 -3.04 23.39
N ASP A 256 -23.87 -2.50 24.54
CA ASP A 256 -24.87 -3.15 25.39
C ASP A 256 -26.13 -3.31 24.54
N ARG A 257 -26.39 -4.56 24.12
CA ARG A 257 -27.64 -5.33 24.15
C ARG A 257 -27.61 -6.50 23.18
#